data_84e9c4b74c31ef2345926f4f5c9526bb
#
_entry.id   84e9c4b74c31ef2345926f4f5c9526bb
#
_cell.length_a   1.000
_cell.length_b   1.000
_cell.length_c   1.000
_cell.angle_alpha   90.00
_cell.angle_beta   90.00
_cell.angle_gamma   90.00
#
_symmetry.space_group_name_H-M   'P 1'
#
loop_
_entity.id
_entity.type
_entity.pdbx_description
1 polymer ?
#
loop_
_entity_poly.entity_id
_entity_poly.type
_entity_poly.pdbx_seq_one_letter_code
_entity_poly.pdbx_strand_id
1 'polypeptide(L)'
;ENMHVAVLAGGHSAEREISLDSGKNVVVALKEAGYTSVELLDTAADDFMVTMATGGFDVAFIAMHGAGGEDGAMQGAMETLGIPYTASGVLASACGADKEVSKLLYAKAGIPIAPGLALETGDEVDIDHIVEVCGERCFVKPAVNGSSYGISLVHEPSELPAAIKKAFEYGDKVLVEKCIEGTEITVGVYGEDDVRALPIVEIRKPEDCEFYDLDVKYVDPTDIHRIPAQISPENYARAQELACAAHK
;
A
#
# COMPACT_ATOMS: atom_id res chain seq x y z
N GLU A 1 -13.94 -24.31 10.84
CA GLU A 1 -13.98 -24.72 11.65
C GLU A 1 -14.55 -23.80 12.74
N ASN A 2 -14.28 -24.00 14.02
CA ASN A 2 -15.10 -23.36 15.07
C ASN A 2 -14.64 -21.95 15.50
N MET A 3 -13.80 -21.27 14.72
CA MET A 3 -13.35 -19.91 15.06
C MET A 3 -14.44 -18.88 14.75
N HIS A 4 -14.59 -17.91 15.64
CA HIS A 4 -15.41 -16.73 15.41
C HIS A 4 -14.56 -15.63 14.79
N VAL A 5 -14.78 -15.35 13.51
CA VAL A 5 -13.95 -14.47 12.69
C VAL A 5 -14.65 -13.12 12.50
N ALA A 6 -14.00 -12.04 12.91
CA ALA A 6 -14.40 -10.68 12.55
C ALA A 6 -13.70 -10.30 11.23
N VAL A 7 -14.45 -9.94 10.20
CA VAL A 7 -13.92 -9.33 8.98
C VAL A 7 -14.08 -7.83 9.09
N LEU A 8 -12.96 -7.10 9.23
CA LEU A 8 -12.93 -5.67 9.43
C LEU A 8 -12.84 -4.95 8.09
N ALA A 9 -13.80 -4.10 7.77
CA ALA A 9 -13.86 -3.39 6.50
C ALA A 9 -14.46 -1.98 6.66
N GLY A 10 -14.50 -1.20 5.59
CA GLY A 10 -15.02 0.17 5.60
C GLY A 10 -14.03 1.18 6.15
N GLY A 11 -14.33 1.80 7.27
CA GLY A 11 -13.51 2.86 7.86
C GLY A 11 -13.76 4.23 7.25
N HIS A 12 -12.83 5.17 7.49
CA HIS A 12 -12.99 6.59 7.11
C HIS A 12 -12.08 7.03 5.96
N SER A 13 -11.27 6.10 5.39
CA SER A 13 -10.39 6.43 4.27
C SER A 13 -11.16 6.68 2.97
N ALA A 14 -10.50 7.30 2.00
CA ALA A 14 -11.05 7.47 0.65
C ALA A 14 -11.33 6.12 -0.06
N GLU A 15 -10.77 5.02 0.45
CA GLU A 15 -10.91 3.66 -0.10
C GLU A 15 -12.03 2.84 0.57
N ARG A 16 -12.91 3.51 1.34
CA ARG A 16 -13.99 2.87 2.10
C ARG A 16 -14.83 1.87 1.30
N GLU A 17 -15.32 2.27 0.13
CA GLU A 17 -16.19 1.41 -0.68
C GLU A 17 -15.45 0.17 -1.20
N ILE A 18 -14.20 0.33 -1.60
CA ILE A 18 -13.34 -0.78 -2.03
C ILE A 18 -13.11 -1.75 -0.85
N SER A 19 -12.91 -1.22 0.35
CA SER A 19 -12.75 -2.01 1.56
C SER A 19 -14.01 -2.81 1.89
N LEU A 20 -15.19 -2.20 1.80
CA LEU A 20 -16.46 -2.88 2.05
C LEU A 20 -16.70 -4.02 1.04
N ASP A 21 -16.34 -3.84 -0.21
CA ASP A 21 -16.46 -4.89 -1.23
C ASP A 21 -15.43 -6.01 -1.01
N SER A 22 -14.20 -5.66 -0.64
CA SER A 22 -13.19 -6.63 -0.22
C SER A 22 -13.68 -7.46 0.97
N GLY A 23 -14.24 -6.81 2.00
CA GLY A 23 -14.79 -7.48 3.17
C GLY A 23 -15.91 -8.46 2.85
N LYS A 24 -16.85 -8.08 1.97
CA LYS A 24 -17.92 -9.00 1.49
C LYS A 24 -17.34 -10.24 0.81
N ASN A 25 -16.35 -10.05 -0.06
CA ASN A 25 -15.70 -11.16 -0.77
C ASN A 25 -14.95 -12.08 0.20
N VAL A 26 -14.27 -11.53 1.20
CA VAL A 26 -13.59 -12.29 2.26
C VAL A 26 -14.59 -13.11 3.06
N VAL A 27 -15.74 -12.55 3.44
CA VAL A 27 -16.80 -13.30 4.15
C VAL A 27 -17.28 -14.50 3.33
N VAL A 28 -17.48 -14.32 2.02
CA VAL A 28 -17.87 -15.43 1.13
C VAL A 28 -16.78 -16.50 1.10
N ALA A 29 -15.52 -16.10 0.86
CA ALA A 29 -14.41 -17.02 0.78
C ALA A 29 -14.18 -17.80 2.08
N LEU A 30 -14.28 -17.14 3.24
CA LEU A 30 -14.16 -17.81 4.54
C LEU A 30 -15.27 -18.83 4.78
N LYS A 31 -16.51 -18.50 4.39
CA LYS A 31 -17.65 -19.46 4.47
C LYS A 31 -17.45 -20.65 3.54
N GLU A 32 -16.97 -20.45 2.33
CA GLU A 32 -16.61 -21.53 1.40
C GLU A 32 -15.46 -22.38 1.92
N ALA A 33 -14.52 -21.78 2.65
CA ALA A 33 -13.43 -22.49 3.34
C ALA A 33 -13.88 -23.26 4.61
N GLY A 34 -15.17 -23.17 5.00
CA GLY A 34 -15.74 -23.94 6.10
C GLY A 34 -15.82 -23.21 7.44
N TYR A 35 -15.53 -21.92 7.49
CA TYR A 35 -15.76 -21.11 8.70
C TYR A 35 -17.26 -20.80 8.81
N THR A 36 -17.88 -21.20 9.92
CA THR A 36 -19.33 -21.08 10.13
C THR A 36 -19.73 -19.82 10.88
N SER A 37 -18.80 -19.22 11.63
CA SER A 37 -19.03 -18.02 12.43
C SER A 37 -18.14 -16.88 11.87
N VAL A 38 -18.67 -16.13 10.90
CA VAL A 38 -17.97 -15.04 10.23
C VAL A 38 -18.87 -13.81 10.18
N GLU A 39 -18.41 -12.71 10.76
CA GLU A 39 -19.13 -11.43 10.79
C GLU A 39 -18.35 -10.34 10.04
N LEU A 40 -19.06 -9.56 9.23
CA LEU A 40 -18.52 -8.35 8.60
C LEU A 40 -18.81 -7.15 9.50
N LEU A 41 -17.77 -6.46 9.92
CA LEU A 41 -17.87 -5.30 10.78
C LEU A 41 -17.35 -4.06 10.04
N ASP A 42 -18.18 -3.01 10.00
CA ASP A 42 -17.77 -1.71 9.53
C ASP A 42 -17.01 -0.97 10.65
N THR A 43 -15.74 -0.67 10.40
CA THR A 43 -14.88 -0.02 11.40
C THR A 43 -15.24 1.45 11.64
N ALA A 44 -16.09 2.05 10.80
CA ALA A 44 -16.66 3.39 11.01
C ALA A 44 -17.90 3.40 11.89
N ALA A 45 -18.43 2.24 12.32
CA ALA A 45 -19.58 2.19 13.20
C ALA A 45 -19.23 2.71 14.61
N ASP A 46 -20.10 3.50 15.20
CA ASP A 46 -19.89 4.13 16.53
C ASP A 46 -19.62 3.11 17.64
N ASP A 47 -20.18 1.91 17.54
CA ASP A 47 -20.06 0.83 18.50
C ASP A 47 -18.98 -0.21 18.12
N PHE A 48 -18.22 0.00 17.05
CA PHE A 48 -17.22 -0.95 16.53
C PHE A 48 -16.27 -1.47 17.63
N MET A 49 -15.64 -0.57 18.39
CA MET A 49 -14.68 -0.97 19.42
C MET A 49 -15.35 -1.75 20.57
N VAL A 50 -16.60 -1.41 20.90
CA VAL A 50 -17.37 -2.15 21.91
C VAL A 50 -17.72 -3.54 21.40
N THR A 51 -18.15 -3.63 20.14
CA THR A 51 -18.44 -4.91 19.48
C THR A 51 -17.22 -5.81 19.44
N MET A 52 -16.06 -5.29 19.08
CA MET A 52 -14.81 -6.05 19.09
C MET A 52 -14.44 -6.55 20.49
N ALA A 53 -14.56 -5.68 21.51
CA ALA A 53 -14.19 -6.03 22.87
C ALA A 53 -15.12 -7.06 23.54
N THR A 54 -16.39 -7.13 23.13
CA THR A 54 -17.42 -7.95 23.78
C THR A 54 -17.93 -9.11 22.92
N GLY A 55 -17.62 -9.11 21.61
CA GLY A 55 -18.15 -10.06 20.65
C GLY A 55 -17.55 -11.48 20.73
N GLY A 56 -16.45 -11.67 21.46
CA GLY A 56 -15.82 -12.97 21.62
C GLY A 56 -15.19 -13.49 20.34
N PHE A 57 -14.59 -12.62 19.56
CA PHE A 57 -13.88 -12.97 18.32
C PHE A 57 -12.54 -13.65 18.62
N ASP A 58 -12.26 -14.75 17.92
CA ASP A 58 -11.00 -15.48 18.01
C ASP A 58 -9.91 -14.88 17.13
N VAL A 59 -10.29 -14.22 16.02
CA VAL A 59 -9.38 -13.59 15.06
C VAL A 59 -10.08 -12.48 14.27
N ALA A 60 -9.33 -11.45 13.92
CA ALA A 60 -9.74 -10.38 13.02
C ALA A 60 -9.08 -10.54 11.65
N PHE A 61 -9.87 -10.59 10.58
CA PHE A 61 -9.38 -10.46 9.21
C PHE A 61 -9.49 -8.99 8.79
N ILE A 62 -8.36 -8.32 8.63
CA ILE A 62 -8.31 -6.91 8.23
C ILE A 62 -8.43 -6.83 6.71
N ALA A 63 -9.60 -6.39 6.22
CA ALA A 63 -9.91 -6.13 4.81
C ALA A 63 -10.05 -4.62 4.54
N MET A 64 -9.42 -3.82 5.38
CA MET A 64 -9.39 -2.36 5.25
C MET A 64 -8.30 -1.93 4.25
N HIS A 65 -8.50 -0.75 3.64
CA HIS A 65 -7.55 -0.12 2.75
C HIS A 65 -7.25 1.31 3.19
N GLY A 66 -6.00 1.74 2.99
CA GLY A 66 -5.54 3.08 3.32
C GLY A 66 -5.45 3.39 4.81
N ALA A 67 -5.61 4.66 5.13
CA ALA A 67 -5.47 5.17 6.50
C ALA A 67 -6.43 4.50 7.49
N GLY A 68 -5.90 4.14 8.65
CA GLY A 68 -6.62 3.44 9.72
C GLY A 68 -6.59 1.91 9.58
N GLY A 69 -6.34 1.35 8.40
CA GLY A 69 -6.30 -0.09 8.15
C GLY A 69 -4.91 -0.63 7.86
N GLU A 70 -4.09 0.14 7.14
CA GLU A 70 -2.77 -0.27 6.66
C GLU A 70 -1.60 0.40 7.40
N ASP A 71 -1.88 1.34 8.29
CA ASP A 71 -0.92 2.21 8.97
C ASP A 71 -0.57 1.83 10.41
N GLY A 72 -1.03 0.67 10.88
CA GLY A 72 -0.78 0.18 12.23
C GLY A 72 -1.86 0.57 13.25
N ALA A 73 -2.79 1.47 12.92
CA ALA A 73 -3.83 1.90 13.86
C ALA A 73 -4.78 0.76 14.23
N MET A 74 -5.35 0.06 13.24
CA MET A 74 -6.23 -1.08 13.49
C MET A 74 -5.48 -2.24 14.12
N GLN A 75 -4.25 -2.51 13.69
CA GLN A 75 -3.38 -3.52 14.27
C GLN A 75 -3.15 -3.26 15.77
N GLY A 76 -2.86 -2.01 16.16
CA GLY A 76 -2.70 -1.60 17.56
C GLY A 76 -3.97 -1.74 18.38
N ALA A 77 -5.14 -1.49 17.80
CA ALA A 77 -6.42 -1.74 18.43
C ALA A 77 -6.62 -3.23 18.74
N MET A 78 -6.33 -4.10 17.77
CA MET A 78 -6.43 -5.57 17.93
C MET A 78 -5.43 -6.09 18.97
N GLU A 79 -4.19 -5.61 18.97
CA GLU A 79 -3.20 -5.98 20.00
C GLU A 79 -3.66 -5.58 21.40
N THR A 80 -4.23 -4.37 21.53
CA THR A 80 -4.76 -3.88 22.82
C THR A 80 -5.92 -4.75 23.34
N LEU A 81 -6.76 -5.26 22.44
CA LEU A 81 -7.87 -6.16 22.77
C LEU A 81 -7.41 -7.62 22.92
N GLY A 82 -6.18 -7.95 22.59
CA GLY A 82 -5.66 -9.32 22.62
C GLY A 82 -6.25 -10.24 21.54
N ILE A 83 -6.73 -9.65 20.44
CA ILE A 83 -7.33 -10.38 19.32
C ILE A 83 -6.27 -10.56 18.23
N PRO A 84 -5.89 -11.80 17.86
CA PRO A 84 -5.04 -12.08 16.71
C PRO A 84 -5.64 -11.51 15.42
N TYR A 85 -4.78 -11.07 14.49
CA TYR A 85 -5.24 -10.48 13.24
C TYR A 85 -4.37 -10.88 12.04
N THR A 86 -4.90 -10.70 10.84
CA THR A 86 -4.16 -10.94 9.60
C THR A 86 -3.30 -9.73 9.22
N ALA A 87 -2.31 -9.96 8.35
CA ALA A 87 -1.33 -9.01 7.84
C ALA A 87 -0.19 -8.68 8.84
N SER A 88 0.55 -7.61 8.54
CA SER A 88 1.75 -7.22 9.30
C SER A 88 1.40 -6.56 10.65
N GLY A 89 2.33 -6.61 11.60
CA GLY A 89 2.15 -5.97 12.91
C GLY A 89 2.24 -4.44 12.87
N VAL A 90 2.01 -3.81 14.01
CA VAL A 90 1.89 -2.34 14.16
C VAL A 90 3.08 -1.59 13.57
N LEU A 91 4.31 -1.95 13.96
CA LEU A 91 5.51 -1.25 13.52
C LEU A 91 5.73 -1.38 12.00
N ALA A 92 5.59 -2.60 11.48
CA ALA A 92 5.78 -2.86 10.05
C ALA A 92 4.73 -2.13 9.20
N SER A 93 3.46 -2.15 9.63
CA SER A 93 2.38 -1.42 8.96
C SER A 93 2.61 0.10 8.99
N ALA A 94 2.98 0.67 10.14
CA ALA A 94 3.26 2.09 10.25
C ALA A 94 4.45 2.54 9.38
N CYS A 95 5.55 1.78 9.40
CA CYS A 95 6.70 2.05 8.55
C CYS A 95 6.38 1.88 7.07
N GLY A 96 5.58 0.86 6.71
CA GLY A 96 5.17 0.57 5.34
C GLY A 96 4.23 1.62 4.74
N ALA A 97 3.39 2.24 5.56
CA ALA A 97 2.46 3.28 5.14
C ALA A 97 3.15 4.60 4.77
N ASP A 98 4.29 4.92 5.39
CA ASP A 98 5.08 6.11 5.08
C ASP A 98 6.22 5.76 4.10
N LYS A 99 6.09 6.23 2.86
CA LYS A 99 7.06 5.95 1.78
C LYS A 99 8.46 6.46 2.07
N GLU A 100 8.60 7.58 2.78
CA GLU A 100 9.91 8.11 3.17
C GLU A 100 10.57 7.18 4.19
N VAL A 101 9.83 6.81 5.25
CA VAL A 101 10.32 5.87 6.28
C VAL A 101 10.68 4.52 5.65
N SER A 102 9.82 3.98 4.79
CA SER A 102 10.12 2.75 4.05
C SER A 102 11.42 2.85 3.25
N LYS A 103 11.63 3.96 2.53
CA LYS A 103 12.85 4.17 1.74
C LYS A 103 14.10 4.26 2.62
N LEU A 104 14.02 4.91 3.77
CA LEU A 104 15.13 4.97 4.73
C LEU A 104 15.52 3.58 5.25
N LEU A 105 14.52 2.75 5.57
CA LEU A 105 14.72 1.37 6.01
C LEU A 105 15.31 0.51 4.88
N TYR A 106 14.77 0.60 3.67
CA TYR A 106 15.26 -0.12 2.50
C TYR A 106 16.71 0.27 2.16
N ALA A 107 17.01 1.57 2.15
CA ALA A 107 18.39 2.04 1.92
C ALA A 107 19.36 1.48 2.97
N LYS A 108 18.96 1.47 4.25
CA LYS A 108 19.75 0.88 5.34
C LYS A 108 19.97 -0.62 5.18
N ALA A 109 18.97 -1.32 4.63
CA ALA A 109 19.06 -2.76 4.32
C ALA A 109 19.80 -3.05 3.01
N GLY A 110 20.28 -2.05 2.28
CA GLY A 110 20.98 -2.20 1.00
C GLY A 110 20.04 -2.55 -0.16
N ILE A 111 18.75 -2.31 -0.03
CA ILE A 111 17.76 -2.47 -1.09
C ILE A 111 17.80 -1.22 -1.97
N PRO A 112 17.92 -1.35 -3.30
CA PRO A 112 17.91 -0.22 -4.21
C PRO A 112 16.59 0.57 -4.12
N ILE A 113 16.70 1.89 -4.08
CA ILE A 113 15.56 2.82 -4.07
C ILE A 113 15.72 3.85 -5.18
N ALA A 114 14.62 4.39 -5.67
CA ALA A 114 14.66 5.54 -6.56
C ALA A 114 15.27 6.76 -5.82
N PRO A 115 16.23 7.51 -6.43
CA PRO A 115 16.68 8.78 -5.89
C PRO A 115 15.48 9.72 -5.68
N GLY A 116 15.47 10.45 -4.58
CA GLY A 116 14.37 11.33 -4.26
C GLY A 116 14.58 12.08 -2.96
N LEU A 117 13.66 13.00 -2.67
CA LEU A 117 13.64 13.80 -1.46
C LEU A 117 12.22 13.96 -0.95
N ALA A 118 12.07 14.24 0.33
CA ALA A 118 10.81 14.57 0.96
C ALA A 118 10.73 16.08 1.22
N LEU A 119 9.52 16.62 1.15
CA LEU A 119 9.17 17.99 1.49
C LEU A 119 8.05 17.95 2.53
N GLU A 120 8.15 18.78 3.56
CA GLU A 120 7.10 18.97 4.55
C GLU A 120 6.34 20.29 4.30
N THR A 121 5.15 20.41 4.85
CA THR A 121 4.35 21.64 4.74
C THR A 121 5.12 22.81 5.35
N GLY A 122 5.40 23.83 4.54
CA GLY A 122 6.13 25.03 4.95
C GLY A 122 7.61 25.04 4.57
N ASP A 123 8.12 23.97 4.00
CA ASP A 123 9.48 23.97 3.44
C ASP A 123 9.61 24.91 2.24
N GLU A 124 10.79 25.48 2.09
CA GLU A 124 11.16 26.21 0.87
C GLU A 124 11.41 25.21 -0.26
N VAL A 125 10.68 25.35 -1.35
CA VAL A 125 10.80 24.48 -2.52
C VAL A 125 11.94 24.93 -3.42
N ASP A 126 13.08 24.28 -3.35
CA ASP A 126 14.25 24.50 -4.21
C ASP A 126 14.15 23.59 -5.46
N ILE A 127 13.65 24.18 -6.57
CA ILE A 127 13.45 23.45 -7.83
C ILE A 127 14.79 22.95 -8.42
N ASP A 128 15.85 23.72 -8.32
CA ASP A 128 17.16 23.37 -8.87
C ASP A 128 17.73 22.15 -8.10
N HIS A 129 17.58 22.11 -6.79
CA HIS A 129 17.98 20.97 -5.96
C HIS A 129 17.12 19.73 -6.27
N ILE A 130 15.82 19.88 -6.46
CA ILE A 130 14.95 18.78 -6.86
C ILE A 130 15.42 18.17 -8.19
N VAL A 131 15.71 19.01 -9.18
CA VAL A 131 16.20 18.56 -10.50
C VAL A 131 17.57 17.87 -10.39
N GLU A 132 18.47 18.38 -9.54
CA GLU A 132 19.77 17.75 -9.29
C GLU A 132 19.60 16.31 -8.75
N VAL A 133 18.69 16.09 -7.81
CA VAL A 133 18.47 14.80 -7.14
C VAL A 133 17.63 13.84 -7.97
N CYS A 134 16.50 14.33 -8.52
CA CYS A 134 15.46 13.50 -9.14
C CYS A 134 15.55 13.49 -10.67
N GLY A 135 16.25 14.45 -11.28
CA GLY A 135 16.19 14.71 -12.72
C GLY A 135 14.99 15.54 -13.10
N GLU A 136 14.93 15.96 -14.37
CA GLU A 136 13.84 16.79 -14.90
C GLU A 136 12.50 16.04 -14.90
N ARG A 137 12.54 14.72 -15.19
CA ARG A 137 11.37 13.86 -15.20
C ARG A 137 11.29 13.08 -13.87
N CYS A 138 10.24 13.36 -13.09
CA CYS A 138 10.09 12.80 -11.77
C CYS A 138 8.61 12.57 -11.40
N PHE A 139 8.39 11.77 -10.36
CA PHE A 139 7.08 11.60 -9.74
C PHE A 139 6.99 12.45 -8.48
N VAL A 140 5.87 13.14 -8.32
CA VAL A 140 5.49 13.86 -7.10
C VAL A 140 4.28 13.16 -6.51
N LYS A 141 4.34 12.80 -5.22
CA LYS A 141 3.29 12.02 -4.55
C LYS A 141 3.22 12.30 -3.04
N PRO A 142 2.06 12.16 -2.40
CA PRO A 142 1.98 12.18 -0.95
C PRO A 142 2.80 11.04 -0.35
N ALA A 143 3.52 11.31 0.74
CA ALA A 143 4.33 10.29 1.41
C ALA A 143 3.46 9.21 2.07
N VAL A 144 2.33 9.61 2.66
CA VAL A 144 1.40 8.74 3.38
C VAL A 144 0.04 8.78 2.68
N ASN A 145 -0.10 8.04 1.59
CA ASN A 145 -1.41 7.81 0.95
C ASN A 145 -1.30 6.63 -0.03
N GLY A 146 -2.42 5.89 -0.20
CA GLY A 146 -2.54 4.77 -1.12
C GLY A 146 -3.14 5.16 -2.47
N SER A 147 -3.34 4.17 -3.31
CA SER A 147 -4.17 4.16 -4.54
C SER A 147 -3.95 5.32 -5.52
N SER A 148 -2.73 5.83 -5.63
CA SER A 148 -2.36 6.88 -6.60
C SER A 148 -3.04 8.24 -6.41
N TYR A 149 -3.72 8.50 -5.30
CA TYR A 149 -4.26 9.82 -4.99
C TYR A 149 -3.14 10.85 -4.85
N GLY A 150 -3.30 12.00 -5.51
CA GLY A 150 -2.34 13.11 -5.44
C GLY A 150 -1.02 12.87 -6.19
N ILE A 151 -0.86 11.78 -6.93
CA ILE A 151 0.32 11.52 -7.74
C ILE A 151 0.31 12.37 -9.01
N SER A 152 1.48 12.85 -9.41
CA SER A 152 1.74 13.51 -10.69
C SER A 152 3.05 13.03 -11.27
N LEU A 153 3.06 12.71 -12.57
CA LEU A 153 4.28 12.59 -13.36
C LEU A 153 4.61 13.98 -13.89
N VAL A 154 5.79 14.47 -13.57
CA VAL A 154 6.36 15.74 -14.02
C VAL A 154 7.28 15.46 -15.18
N HIS A 155 7.11 16.17 -16.29
CA HIS A 155 7.92 16.04 -17.50
C HIS A 155 9.00 17.11 -17.58
N GLU A 156 8.74 18.29 -17.02
CA GLU A 156 9.66 19.41 -17.00
C GLU A 156 9.61 20.18 -15.66
N PRO A 157 10.71 20.81 -15.23
CA PRO A 157 10.79 21.49 -13.92
C PRO A 157 9.73 22.55 -13.66
N SER A 158 9.17 23.16 -14.70
CA SER A 158 8.11 24.19 -14.60
C SER A 158 6.80 23.65 -14.02
N GLU A 159 6.57 22.33 -14.09
CA GLU A 159 5.36 21.66 -13.57
C GLU A 159 5.47 21.33 -12.06
N LEU A 160 6.69 21.31 -11.50
CA LEU A 160 6.95 20.91 -10.10
C LEU A 160 6.11 21.70 -9.08
N PRO A 161 5.98 23.05 -9.15
CA PRO A 161 5.21 23.76 -8.14
C PRO A 161 3.73 23.37 -8.09
N ALA A 162 3.14 23.12 -9.25
CA ALA A 162 1.74 22.69 -9.34
C ALA A 162 1.55 21.24 -8.83
N ALA A 163 2.47 20.34 -9.20
CA ALA A 163 2.46 18.97 -8.77
C ALA A 163 2.65 18.82 -7.25
N ILE A 164 3.60 19.56 -6.67
CA ILE A 164 3.87 19.60 -5.23
C ILE A 164 2.65 20.13 -4.48
N LYS A 165 2.07 21.25 -4.94
CA LYS A 165 0.85 21.79 -4.34
C LYS A 165 -0.29 20.80 -4.35
N LYS A 166 -0.51 20.11 -5.48
CA LYS A 166 -1.55 19.07 -5.60
C LYS A 166 -1.31 17.92 -4.61
N ALA A 167 -0.06 17.46 -4.46
CA ALA A 167 0.27 16.38 -3.55
C ALA A 167 0.03 16.76 -2.07
N PHE A 168 0.28 18.02 -1.68
CA PHE A 168 -0.03 18.54 -0.35
C PHE A 168 -1.53 18.63 -0.04
N GLU A 169 -2.42 18.55 -1.01
CA GLU A 169 -3.86 18.44 -0.77
C GLU A 169 -4.23 17.09 -0.12
N TYR A 170 -3.32 16.12 -0.17
CA TYR A 170 -3.53 14.74 0.31
C TYR A 170 -2.65 14.35 1.51
N GLY A 171 -1.89 15.27 2.08
CA GLY A 171 -1.06 15.03 3.27
C GLY A 171 -0.03 16.13 3.50
N ASP A 172 0.58 16.12 4.68
CA ASP A 172 1.52 17.15 5.14
C ASP A 172 2.96 16.89 4.68
N LYS A 173 3.20 15.74 4.04
CA LYS A 173 4.50 15.34 3.53
C LYS A 173 4.38 14.84 2.09
N VAL A 174 5.25 15.33 1.24
CA VAL A 174 5.31 15.01 -0.20
C VAL A 174 6.67 14.41 -0.54
N LEU A 175 6.65 13.37 -1.35
CA LEU A 175 7.84 12.73 -1.89
C LEU A 175 8.00 13.11 -3.37
N VAL A 176 9.21 13.55 -3.74
CA VAL A 176 9.60 13.73 -5.14
C VAL A 176 10.65 12.68 -5.45
N GLU A 177 10.43 11.88 -6.49
CA GLU A 177 11.30 10.77 -6.86
C GLU A 177 11.61 10.76 -8.35
N LYS A 178 12.83 10.38 -8.69
CA LYS A 178 13.23 10.16 -10.07
C LYS A 178 12.27 9.20 -10.77
N CYS A 179 11.83 9.54 -11.96
CA CYS A 179 11.11 8.63 -12.82
C CYS A 179 12.05 7.51 -13.29
N ILE A 180 11.76 6.28 -12.89
CA ILE A 180 12.53 5.10 -13.32
C ILE A 180 11.75 4.44 -14.45
N GLU A 181 12.40 4.29 -15.59
CA GLU A 181 11.84 3.58 -16.73
C GLU A 181 12.11 2.08 -16.63
N GLY A 182 11.12 1.27 -16.98
CA GLY A 182 11.25 -0.18 -16.93
C GLY A 182 9.92 -0.90 -16.86
N THR A 183 9.99 -2.21 -16.67
CA THR A 183 8.81 -3.04 -16.44
C THR A 183 8.37 -2.90 -14.98
N GLU A 184 7.14 -2.44 -14.77
CA GLU A 184 6.55 -2.37 -13.44
C GLU A 184 6.14 -3.76 -12.96
N ILE A 185 6.59 -4.13 -11.77
CA ILE A 185 6.31 -5.44 -11.18
C ILE A 185 5.89 -5.28 -9.72
N THR A 186 5.08 -6.24 -9.24
CA THR A 186 4.81 -6.40 -7.81
C THR A 186 5.07 -7.83 -7.38
N VAL A 187 5.59 -8.00 -6.16
CA VAL A 187 5.96 -9.28 -5.59
C VAL A 187 5.28 -9.43 -4.23
N GLY A 188 4.28 -10.27 -4.15
CA GLY A 188 3.69 -10.65 -2.87
C GLY A 188 4.68 -11.49 -2.06
N VAL A 189 4.73 -11.24 -0.76
CA VAL A 189 5.57 -11.99 0.18
C VAL A 189 4.71 -12.43 1.36
N TYR A 190 4.93 -13.62 1.85
CA TYR A 190 4.25 -14.15 3.03
C TYR A 190 5.22 -14.97 3.91
N GLY A 191 4.80 -15.17 5.16
CA GLY A 191 5.56 -15.92 6.15
C GLY A 191 6.22 -15.01 7.19
N GLU A 192 6.53 -15.55 8.32
CA GLU A 192 7.21 -14.89 9.44
C GLU A 192 8.64 -15.45 9.57
N ASP A 193 8.77 -16.72 9.93
CA ASP A 193 10.08 -17.40 10.02
C ASP A 193 10.56 -17.93 8.67
N ASP A 194 9.64 -18.47 7.86
CA ASP A 194 9.88 -18.99 6.51
C ASP A 194 9.29 -18.03 5.47
N VAL A 195 10.01 -16.94 5.25
CA VAL A 195 9.61 -15.88 4.32
C VAL A 195 9.72 -16.35 2.88
N ARG A 196 8.62 -16.28 2.12
CA ARG A 196 8.52 -16.74 0.74
C ARG A 196 7.92 -15.70 -0.17
N ALA A 197 8.57 -15.48 -1.32
CA ALA A 197 8.02 -14.68 -2.39
C ALA A 197 7.04 -15.49 -3.25
N LEU A 198 5.92 -14.88 -3.59
CA LEU A 198 4.96 -15.40 -4.55
C LEU A 198 5.46 -15.19 -5.99
N PRO A 199 4.81 -15.78 -7.01
CA PRO A 199 5.07 -15.46 -8.40
C PRO A 199 4.94 -13.95 -8.66
N ILE A 200 5.89 -13.40 -9.41
CA ILE A 200 5.93 -11.97 -9.72
C ILE A 200 4.80 -11.63 -10.68
N VAL A 201 4.08 -10.57 -10.37
CA VAL A 201 3.07 -9.97 -11.24
C VAL A 201 3.66 -8.78 -11.98
N GLU A 202 3.58 -8.80 -13.31
CA GLU A 202 3.87 -7.66 -14.17
C GLU A 202 2.62 -6.77 -14.26
N ILE A 203 2.80 -5.49 -14.01
CA ILE A 203 1.77 -4.47 -14.17
C ILE A 203 1.89 -3.90 -15.58
N ARG A 204 0.87 -4.14 -16.40
CA ARG A 204 0.80 -3.66 -17.77
C ARG A 204 -0.14 -2.47 -17.84
N LYS A 205 0.39 -1.31 -18.16
CA LYS A 205 -0.44 -0.12 -18.38
C LYS A 205 -0.96 -0.11 -19.82
N PRO A 206 -2.17 0.40 -20.09
CA PRO A 206 -2.65 0.69 -21.43
C PRO A 206 -1.71 1.65 -22.18
N GLU A 207 -1.69 1.60 -23.51
CA GLU A 207 -0.80 2.43 -24.33
C GLU A 207 -1.07 3.93 -24.21
N ASP A 208 -2.30 4.31 -23.89
CA ASP A 208 -2.75 5.68 -23.68
C ASP A 208 -2.53 6.20 -22.25
N CYS A 209 -2.03 5.37 -21.33
CA CYS A 209 -1.74 5.74 -19.96
C CYS A 209 -0.24 5.90 -19.72
N GLU A 210 0.16 7.02 -19.13
CA GLU A 210 1.58 7.29 -18.83
C GLU A 210 2.08 6.51 -17.60
N PHE A 211 1.22 6.29 -16.60
CA PHE A 211 1.54 5.51 -15.40
C PHE A 211 0.29 4.80 -14.85
N TYR A 212 0.50 3.91 -13.89
CA TYR A 212 -0.55 3.12 -13.25
C TYR A 212 -1.34 3.98 -12.26
N ASP A 213 -2.35 4.70 -12.77
CA ASP A 213 -3.21 5.61 -12.03
C ASP A 213 -4.49 4.95 -11.48
N LEU A 214 -5.40 5.76 -10.94
CA LEU A 214 -6.68 5.30 -10.39
C LEU A 214 -7.59 4.67 -11.44
N ASP A 215 -7.63 5.26 -12.64
CA ASP A 215 -8.53 4.79 -13.70
C ASP A 215 -8.07 3.42 -14.21
N VAL A 216 -6.77 3.23 -14.40
CA VAL A 216 -6.20 1.92 -14.77
C VAL A 216 -6.42 0.88 -13.68
N LYS A 217 -6.38 1.28 -12.39
CA LYS A 217 -6.56 0.34 -11.26
C LYS A 217 -8.00 -0.17 -11.11
N TYR A 218 -8.99 0.69 -11.30
CA TYR A 218 -10.35 0.42 -10.84
C TYR A 218 -11.44 0.51 -11.91
N VAL A 219 -11.18 1.18 -13.05
CA VAL A 219 -12.20 1.35 -14.10
C VAL A 219 -12.17 0.21 -15.11
N ASP A 220 -11.01 -0.18 -15.61
CA ASP A 220 -10.86 -1.34 -16.50
C ASP A 220 -9.61 -2.15 -16.17
N PRO A 221 -9.68 -3.07 -15.19
CA PRO A 221 -8.56 -3.92 -14.79
C PRO A 221 -8.30 -5.08 -15.75
N THR A 222 -8.92 -5.11 -16.93
CA THR A 222 -8.77 -6.20 -17.90
C THR A 222 -7.35 -6.21 -18.47
N ASP A 223 -6.69 -7.37 -18.42
CA ASP A 223 -5.34 -7.62 -18.97
C ASP A 223 -4.19 -6.74 -18.43
N ILE A 224 -4.39 -6.01 -17.33
CA ILE A 224 -3.33 -5.21 -16.71
C ILE A 224 -2.34 -6.04 -15.87
N HIS A 225 -2.69 -7.27 -15.54
CA HIS A 225 -1.84 -8.15 -14.74
C HIS A 225 -1.38 -9.37 -15.53
N ARG A 226 -0.08 -9.59 -15.58
CA ARG A 226 0.51 -10.79 -16.17
C ARG A 226 1.26 -11.59 -15.11
N ILE A 227 0.93 -12.87 -14.96
CA ILE A 227 1.56 -13.80 -14.02
C ILE A 227 1.98 -15.07 -14.80
N PRO A 228 3.26 -15.45 -14.74
CA PRO A 228 4.40 -14.73 -14.19
C PRO A 228 4.83 -13.54 -15.07
N ALA A 229 5.50 -12.56 -14.46
CA ALA A 229 6.09 -11.42 -15.16
C ALA A 229 7.10 -11.87 -16.22
N GLN A 230 7.10 -11.19 -17.38
CA GLN A 230 8.02 -11.49 -18.50
C GLN A 230 9.28 -10.63 -18.41
N ILE A 231 10.12 -10.92 -17.44
CA ILE A 231 11.44 -10.34 -17.24
C ILE A 231 12.51 -11.43 -17.31
N SER A 232 13.79 -11.06 -17.40
CA SER A 232 14.85 -12.04 -17.44
C SER A 232 14.85 -12.92 -16.16
N PRO A 233 15.27 -14.20 -16.25
CA PRO A 233 15.35 -15.08 -15.08
C PRO A 233 16.20 -14.52 -13.95
N GLU A 234 17.26 -13.79 -14.28
CA GLU A 234 18.15 -13.12 -13.34
C GLU A 234 17.40 -12.02 -12.57
N ASN A 235 16.70 -11.13 -13.29
CA ASN A 235 15.89 -10.08 -12.68
C ASN A 235 14.72 -10.64 -11.88
N TYR A 236 14.13 -11.75 -12.32
CA TYR A 236 13.06 -12.43 -11.62
C TYR A 236 13.52 -12.93 -10.24
N ALA A 237 14.63 -13.67 -10.20
CA ALA A 237 15.21 -14.14 -8.95
C ALA A 237 15.62 -12.98 -8.03
N ARG A 238 16.27 -11.96 -8.61
CA ARG A 238 16.69 -10.78 -7.86
C ARG A 238 15.52 -10.00 -7.26
N ALA A 239 14.42 -9.85 -7.99
CA ALA A 239 13.22 -9.18 -7.48
C ALA A 239 12.61 -9.94 -6.29
N GLN A 240 12.55 -11.27 -6.36
CA GLN A 240 12.07 -12.09 -5.23
C GLN A 240 12.98 -12.00 -4.00
N GLU A 241 14.30 -12.01 -4.19
CA GLU A 241 15.27 -11.80 -3.09
C GLU A 241 15.06 -10.45 -2.41
N LEU A 242 14.95 -9.36 -3.21
CA LEU A 242 14.75 -8.01 -2.69
C LEU A 242 13.41 -7.86 -1.97
N ALA A 243 12.34 -8.47 -2.49
CA ALA A 243 11.03 -8.45 -1.85
C ALA A 243 11.05 -9.18 -0.49
N CYS A 244 11.69 -10.35 -0.42
CA CYS A 244 11.89 -11.06 0.85
C CYS A 244 12.77 -10.27 1.83
N ALA A 245 13.77 -9.55 1.33
CA ALA A 245 14.62 -8.69 2.18
C ALA A 245 13.85 -7.46 2.71
N ALA A 246 12.95 -6.89 1.89
CA ALA A 246 12.11 -5.77 2.28
C ALA A 246 11.04 -6.15 3.31
N HIS A 247 10.61 -7.41 3.31
CA HIS A 247 9.63 -7.94 4.26
C HIS A 247 10.21 -8.17 5.66
N LYS A 248 11.49 -8.51 5.76
CA LYS A 248 12.22 -8.76 7.03
C LYS A 248 12.62 -7.48 7.73
#